data_9298c2fd0dcb567f73b1e470fe8b9d4c
#
_entry.id   9298c2fd0dcb567f73b1e470fe8b9d4c
#
_cell.length_a   1.000
_cell.length_b   1.000
_cell.length_c   1.000
_cell.angle_alpha   90.00
_cell.angle_beta   90.00
_cell.angle_gamma   90.00
#
_symmetry.space_group_name_H-M   'P 1'
#
loop_
_entity.id
_entity.type
_entity.pdbx_description
1 polymer ?
#
loop_
_entity_poly.entity_id
_entity_poly.type
_entity_poly.pdbx_seq_one_letter_code
_entity_poly.pdbx_strand_id
1 'polypeptide(L)'
;MFAESTAWKMPWLPRVLPNVVSVAAAHPERTVFTRFIPAQKPGQGAGMWRRYYERWGSMTIDELGPEMIGLVRDLARFVPPARIFDKHVYSPWTGSDLHEQLRAAHADTIIITGGETDVCVLATVLGAVDWGYRVILVTDALCSSADETHDSMMNIYMNRFGQQVECVTTETLLGSWPGSSRARLVSQR
;
A
#
# COMPACT_ATOMS: atom_id res chain seq x y z
N MET A 1 -8.39 8.36 -6.81
CA MET A 1 -9.70 7.68 -6.70
C MET A 1 -10.04 7.26 -5.26
N PHE A 2 -9.17 6.63 -4.51
CA PHE A 2 -9.50 6.14 -3.15
C PHE A 2 -9.66 7.22 -2.08
N ALA A 3 -9.10 8.39 -2.28
CA ALA A 3 -9.22 9.55 -1.38
C ALA A 3 -10.46 10.42 -1.69
N GLU A 4 -10.96 10.36 -2.91
CA GLU A 4 -12.02 11.22 -3.42
C GLU A 4 -13.39 10.56 -3.24
N SER A 5 -14.45 11.33 -3.52
CA SER A 5 -15.83 10.83 -3.43
C SER A 5 -16.17 9.94 -4.63
N THR A 6 -15.66 8.74 -4.64
CA THR A 6 -15.88 7.70 -5.65
C THR A 6 -16.50 6.45 -5.03
N ALA A 7 -16.87 5.49 -5.87
CA ALA A 7 -17.39 4.20 -5.40
C ALA A 7 -16.34 3.37 -4.61
N TRP A 8 -15.04 3.70 -4.75
CA TRP A 8 -13.93 3.02 -4.03
C TRP A 8 -13.31 3.90 -2.95
N LYS A 9 -14.01 4.93 -2.49
CA LYS A 9 -13.53 5.79 -1.41
C LYS A 9 -13.26 4.98 -0.15
N MET A 10 -12.12 5.24 0.47
CA MET A 10 -11.78 4.75 1.80
C MET A 10 -12.11 5.84 2.84
N PRO A 11 -13.19 5.71 3.62
CA PRO A 11 -13.64 6.77 4.55
C PRO A 11 -12.60 7.15 5.61
N TRP A 12 -11.77 6.17 6.02
CA TRP A 12 -10.74 6.35 7.06
C TRP A 12 -9.41 6.87 6.53
N LEU A 13 -9.24 6.98 5.22
CA LEU A 13 -7.98 7.46 4.64
C LEU A 13 -7.51 8.80 5.23
N PRO A 14 -8.35 9.83 5.40
CA PRO A 14 -7.92 11.09 6.01
C PRO A 14 -7.39 10.93 7.43
N ARG A 15 -7.88 9.95 8.18
CA ARG A 15 -7.48 9.67 9.55
C ARG A 15 -6.13 8.95 9.63
N VAL A 16 -5.86 8.00 8.72
CA VAL A 16 -4.62 7.22 8.72
C VAL A 16 -3.52 7.86 7.89
N LEU A 17 -3.84 8.75 6.96
CA LEU A 17 -2.90 9.40 6.07
C LEU A 17 -1.72 10.10 6.79
N PRO A 18 -1.90 10.79 7.93
CA PRO A 18 -0.76 11.36 8.66
C PRO A 18 0.27 10.33 9.09
N ASN A 19 -0.16 9.12 9.47
CA ASN A 19 0.72 8.03 9.84
C ASN A 19 1.47 7.47 8.62
N VAL A 20 0.75 7.25 7.50
CA VAL A 20 1.38 6.87 6.21
C VAL A 20 2.44 7.87 5.79
N VAL A 21 2.12 9.17 5.89
CA VAL A 21 3.05 10.27 5.60
C VAL A 21 4.28 10.21 6.52
N SER A 22 4.10 9.96 7.81
CA SER A 22 5.20 9.88 8.77
C SER A 22 6.17 8.74 8.45
N VAL A 23 5.64 7.57 8.07
CA VAL A 23 6.46 6.42 7.67
C VAL A 23 7.22 6.72 6.37
N ALA A 24 6.55 7.25 5.34
CA ALA A 24 7.18 7.62 4.07
C ALA A 24 8.24 8.72 4.24
N ALA A 25 7.98 9.71 5.09
CA ALA A 25 8.90 10.81 5.37
C ALA A 25 10.19 10.37 6.08
N ALA A 26 10.12 9.28 6.87
CA ALA A 26 11.29 8.76 7.57
C ALA A 26 12.32 8.19 6.60
N HIS A 27 11.87 7.50 5.54
CA HIS A 27 12.73 6.81 4.57
C HIS A 27 12.16 6.90 3.14
N PRO A 28 12.09 8.09 2.55
CA PRO A 28 11.50 8.25 1.21
C PRO A 28 12.29 7.48 0.14
N GLU A 29 13.62 7.34 0.28
CA GLU A 29 14.49 6.58 -0.62
C GLU A 29 14.24 5.06 -0.60
N ARG A 30 13.56 4.55 0.43
CA ARG A 30 13.15 3.15 0.60
C ARG A 30 11.67 2.93 0.39
N THR A 31 10.94 3.98 0.02
CA THR A 31 9.49 3.93 -0.16
C THR A 31 9.14 3.60 -1.61
N VAL A 32 8.22 2.65 -1.78
CA VAL A 32 7.58 2.33 -3.06
C VAL A 32 6.07 2.53 -2.91
N PHE A 33 5.52 3.47 -3.62
CA PHE A 33 4.07 3.67 -3.69
C PHE A 33 3.48 2.77 -4.78
N THR A 34 2.80 1.71 -4.38
CA THR A 34 2.04 0.89 -5.33
C THR A 34 0.76 1.60 -5.71
N ARG A 35 0.54 1.78 -7.01
CA ARG A 35 -0.60 2.51 -7.54
C ARG A 35 -1.45 1.59 -8.40
N PHE A 36 -2.73 1.44 -8.05
CA PHE A 36 -3.66 0.67 -8.85
C PHE A 36 -4.11 1.47 -10.07
N ILE A 37 -3.92 0.91 -11.25
CA ILE A 37 -4.34 1.48 -12.52
C ILE A 37 -5.53 0.66 -13.02
N PRO A 38 -6.75 1.22 -13.03
CA PRO A 38 -7.92 0.51 -13.53
C PRO A 38 -7.88 0.34 -15.06
N ALA A 39 -8.82 -0.44 -15.60
CA ALA A 39 -9.00 -0.55 -17.04
C ALA A 39 -9.32 0.81 -17.67
N GLN A 40 -8.99 0.95 -18.95
CA GLN A 40 -9.27 2.17 -19.70
C GLN A 40 -10.77 2.42 -19.83
N LYS A 41 -11.55 1.37 -20.17
CA LYS A 41 -12.99 1.43 -20.46
C LYS A 41 -13.77 0.35 -19.73
N PRO A 42 -15.08 0.56 -19.48
CA PRO A 42 -15.95 -0.49 -18.97
C PRO A 42 -15.88 -1.76 -19.82
N GLY A 43 -15.95 -2.91 -19.16
CA GLY A 43 -15.91 -4.23 -19.84
C GLY A 43 -14.55 -4.64 -20.40
N GLN A 44 -13.48 -3.89 -20.15
CA GLN A 44 -12.12 -4.30 -20.48
C GLN A 44 -11.50 -5.14 -19.34
N GLY A 45 -10.48 -5.93 -19.70
CA GLY A 45 -9.74 -6.79 -18.78
C GLY A 45 -9.79 -8.26 -19.17
N ALA A 46 -8.83 -9.03 -18.65
CA ALA A 46 -8.76 -10.47 -18.89
C ALA A 46 -9.69 -11.24 -17.94
N GLY A 47 -10.35 -12.28 -18.46
CA GLY A 47 -11.19 -13.16 -17.65
C GLY A 47 -12.30 -12.41 -16.89
N MET A 48 -12.37 -12.65 -15.58
CA MET A 48 -13.39 -12.04 -14.72
C MET A 48 -13.17 -10.54 -14.44
N TRP A 49 -11.99 -9.98 -14.75
CA TRP A 49 -11.79 -8.54 -14.71
C TRP A 49 -12.70 -7.79 -15.68
N ARG A 50 -13.08 -8.41 -16.81
CA ARG A 50 -14.08 -7.85 -17.72
C ARG A 50 -15.39 -7.60 -17.00
N ARG A 51 -15.92 -8.63 -16.31
CA ARG A 51 -17.16 -8.53 -15.54
C ARG A 51 -17.03 -7.54 -14.37
N TYR A 52 -15.86 -7.49 -13.75
CA TYR A 52 -15.57 -6.50 -12.72
C TYR A 52 -15.73 -5.08 -13.23
N TYR A 53 -15.15 -4.75 -14.39
CA TYR A 53 -15.28 -3.43 -15.00
C TYR A 53 -16.60 -3.18 -15.73
N GLU A 54 -17.41 -4.19 -16.01
CA GLU A 54 -18.82 -4.01 -16.35
C GLU A 54 -19.60 -3.49 -15.12
N ARG A 55 -19.37 -4.06 -13.94
CA ARG A 55 -19.96 -3.65 -12.67
C ARG A 55 -19.47 -2.27 -12.23
N TRP A 56 -18.17 -2.05 -12.33
CA TRP A 56 -17.49 -0.84 -11.85
C TRP A 56 -17.05 0.06 -13.01
N GLY A 57 -17.91 0.22 -14.02
CA GLY A 57 -17.62 1.02 -15.21
C GLY A 57 -17.23 2.46 -14.88
N SER A 58 -17.90 3.09 -13.90
CA SER A 58 -17.57 4.44 -13.42
C SER A 58 -16.17 4.59 -12.79
N MET A 59 -15.48 3.48 -12.54
CA MET A 59 -14.14 3.47 -11.95
C MET A 59 -13.04 3.20 -12.99
N THR A 60 -13.36 3.25 -14.27
CA THR A 60 -12.39 3.17 -15.38
C THR A 60 -11.74 4.53 -15.65
N ILE A 61 -10.60 4.54 -16.33
CA ILE A 61 -9.83 5.79 -16.57
C ILE A 61 -10.63 6.80 -17.38
N ASP A 62 -11.36 6.34 -18.42
CA ASP A 62 -12.16 7.21 -19.28
C ASP A 62 -13.30 7.91 -18.51
N GLU A 63 -13.83 7.26 -17.47
CA GLU A 63 -14.91 7.80 -16.65
C GLU A 63 -14.43 8.64 -15.47
N LEU A 64 -13.30 8.26 -14.86
CA LEU A 64 -12.72 8.98 -13.71
C LEU A 64 -11.89 10.19 -14.10
N GLY A 65 -11.23 10.14 -15.25
CA GLY A 65 -10.15 11.04 -15.61
C GLY A 65 -8.76 10.56 -15.11
N PRO A 66 -7.71 10.83 -15.88
CA PRO A 66 -6.36 10.37 -15.58
C PRO A 66 -5.77 10.96 -14.29
N GLU A 67 -6.25 12.12 -13.84
CA GLU A 67 -5.82 12.75 -12.59
C GLU A 67 -6.23 11.93 -11.35
N MET A 68 -7.31 11.15 -11.44
CA MET A 68 -7.84 10.37 -10.32
C MET A 68 -6.99 9.16 -9.95
N ILE A 69 -6.08 8.74 -10.82
CA ILE A 69 -5.11 7.66 -10.52
C ILE A 69 -3.83 8.18 -9.87
N GLY A 70 -3.67 9.49 -9.72
CA GLY A 70 -2.53 10.09 -9.05
C GLY A 70 -2.40 9.71 -7.58
N LEU A 71 -1.18 9.84 -7.04
CA LEU A 71 -0.97 9.80 -5.60
C LEU A 71 -1.67 10.99 -4.92
N VAL A 72 -2.14 10.79 -3.69
CA VAL A 72 -2.57 11.93 -2.88
C VAL A 72 -1.41 12.91 -2.70
N ARG A 73 -1.74 14.21 -2.67
CA ARG A 73 -0.75 15.29 -2.68
C ARG A 73 0.32 15.16 -1.60
N ASP A 74 -0.08 14.73 -0.41
CA ASP A 74 0.83 14.60 0.74
C ASP A 74 1.86 13.49 0.57
N LEU A 75 1.59 12.49 -0.25
CA LEU A 75 2.52 11.43 -0.60
C LEU A 75 3.31 11.73 -1.88
N ALA A 76 2.70 12.39 -2.86
CA ALA A 76 3.34 12.74 -4.12
C ALA A 76 4.61 13.57 -3.94
N ARG A 77 4.68 14.39 -2.88
CA ARG A 77 5.85 15.22 -2.56
C ARG A 77 7.13 14.43 -2.25
N PHE A 78 7.04 13.14 -1.97
CA PHE A 78 8.20 12.29 -1.71
C PHE A 78 8.77 11.65 -2.99
N VAL A 79 8.15 11.86 -4.13
CA VAL A 79 8.61 11.33 -5.42
C VAL A 79 9.27 12.44 -6.25
N PRO A 80 10.58 12.36 -6.56
CA PRO A 80 11.58 11.44 -6.00
C PRO A 80 12.02 11.81 -4.57
N PRO A 81 12.74 10.99 -3.81
CA PRO A 81 13.39 9.74 -4.19
C PRO A 81 12.49 8.50 -4.06
N ALA A 82 11.31 8.59 -3.42
CA ALA A 82 10.35 7.50 -3.42
C ALA A 82 9.96 7.12 -4.87
N ARG A 83 9.64 5.85 -5.07
CA ARG A 83 9.28 5.32 -6.40
C ARG A 83 7.78 5.07 -6.48
N ILE A 84 7.24 5.17 -7.69
CA ILE A 84 5.88 4.72 -8.01
C ILE A 84 5.99 3.38 -8.72
N PHE A 85 5.11 2.45 -8.36
CA PHE A 85 4.98 1.15 -8.98
C PHE A 85 3.52 0.91 -9.37
N ASP A 86 3.25 0.88 -10.66
CA ASP A 86 1.91 0.70 -11.20
C ASP A 86 1.54 -0.77 -11.31
N LYS A 87 0.32 -1.10 -10.92
CA LYS A 87 -0.24 -2.45 -10.99
C LYS A 87 -1.68 -2.42 -11.48
N HIS A 88 -2.09 -3.47 -12.21
CA HIS A 88 -3.42 -3.59 -12.81
C HIS A 88 -4.31 -4.64 -12.12
N VAL A 89 -3.78 -5.30 -11.10
CA VAL A 89 -4.46 -6.29 -10.24
C VAL A 89 -4.19 -5.97 -8.78
N TYR A 90 -4.82 -6.68 -7.86
CA TYR A 90 -4.66 -6.40 -6.43
C TYR A 90 -3.23 -6.63 -5.95
N SER A 91 -2.62 -7.73 -6.37
CA SER A 91 -1.26 -8.09 -5.99
C SER A 91 -0.21 -7.27 -6.76
N PRO A 92 0.75 -6.64 -6.08
CA PRO A 92 1.88 -6.00 -6.76
C PRO A 92 2.91 -7.01 -7.31
N TRP A 93 2.77 -8.28 -6.99
CA TRP A 93 3.69 -9.35 -7.38
C TRP A 93 3.33 -9.99 -8.73
N THR A 94 2.06 -9.89 -9.14
CA THR A 94 1.55 -10.59 -10.32
C THR A 94 1.92 -9.87 -11.60
N GLY A 95 2.68 -10.55 -12.49
CA GLY A 95 3.09 -10.01 -13.78
C GLY A 95 3.97 -8.77 -13.67
N SER A 96 4.82 -8.73 -12.65
CA SER A 96 5.65 -7.58 -12.31
C SER A 96 7.07 -8.02 -11.93
N ASP A 97 7.99 -7.09 -11.90
CA ASP A 97 9.39 -7.26 -11.48
C ASP A 97 9.68 -6.68 -10.09
N LEU A 98 8.64 -6.40 -9.29
CA LEU A 98 8.81 -5.79 -7.98
C LEU A 98 9.68 -6.64 -7.05
N HIS A 99 9.50 -7.96 -7.07
CA HIS A 99 10.30 -8.86 -6.25
C HIS A 99 11.79 -8.78 -6.62
N GLU A 100 12.11 -8.81 -7.93
CA GLU A 100 13.47 -8.69 -8.44
C GLU A 100 14.10 -7.35 -8.07
N GLN A 101 13.35 -6.25 -8.17
CA GLN A 101 13.81 -4.93 -7.75
C GLN A 101 14.12 -4.85 -6.27
N LEU A 102 13.27 -5.44 -5.41
CA LEU A 102 13.47 -5.47 -3.97
C LEU A 102 14.67 -6.36 -3.59
N ARG A 103 14.83 -7.51 -4.25
CA ARG A 103 16.02 -8.37 -4.07
C ARG A 103 17.30 -7.65 -4.46
N ALA A 104 17.31 -6.96 -5.59
CA ALA A 104 18.46 -6.17 -6.03
C ALA A 104 18.81 -5.04 -5.05
N ALA A 105 17.81 -4.52 -4.35
CA ALA A 105 17.98 -3.54 -3.27
C ALA A 105 18.31 -4.17 -1.90
N HIS A 106 18.53 -5.50 -1.84
CA HIS A 106 18.79 -6.26 -0.61
C HIS A 106 17.70 -6.08 0.47
N ALA A 107 16.44 -5.90 0.06
CA ALA A 107 15.33 -5.85 0.97
C ALA A 107 14.97 -7.26 1.44
N ASP A 108 14.96 -7.50 2.73
CA ASP A 108 14.51 -8.72 3.41
C ASP A 108 13.24 -8.50 4.22
N THR A 109 12.91 -7.25 4.47
CA THR A 109 11.78 -6.82 5.30
C THR A 109 10.92 -5.84 4.51
N ILE A 110 9.60 -6.03 4.56
CA ILE A 110 8.62 -5.16 3.91
C ILE A 110 7.70 -4.57 4.97
N ILE A 111 7.65 -3.23 5.00
CA ILE A 111 6.72 -2.47 5.83
C ILE A 111 5.55 -2.06 4.95
N ILE A 112 4.33 -2.38 5.38
CA ILE A 112 3.11 -2.16 4.60
C ILE A 112 2.20 -1.17 5.31
N THR A 113 1.76 -0.15 4.55
CA THR A 113 0.80 0.88 4.94
C THR A 113 -0.19 1.14 3.81
N GLY A 114 -1.25 1.88 4.08
CA GLY A 114 -2.24 2.32 3.09
C GLY A 114 -3.47 1.42 3.03
N GLY A 115 -3.99 1.15 1.84
CA GLY A 115 -5.25 0.41 1.69
C GLY A 115 -5.38 -0.27 0.33
N GLU A 116 -6.40 -1.06 0.17
CA GLU A 116 -7.41 -1.52 1.14
C GLU A 116 -6.87 -2.73 1.90
N THR A 117 -7.10 -2.75 3.21
CA THR A 117 -6.56 -3.77 4.13
C THR A 117 -6.93 -5.20 3.72
N ASP A 118 -8.15 -5.39 3.25
CA ASP A 118 -8.77 -6.66 2.88
C ASP A 118 -8.69 -6.99 1.39
N VAL A 119 -8.07 -6.12 0.60
CA VAL A 119 -7.94 -6.30 -0.86
C VAL A 119 -6.47 -6.22 -1.28
N CYS A 120 -5.97 -5.02 -1.57
CA CYS A 120 -4.60 -4.84 -2.08
C CYS A 120 -3.54 -5.15 -1.02
N VAL A 121 -3.78 -4.76 0.23
CA VAL A 121 -2.87 -5.08 1.34
C VAL A 121 -2.83 -6.59 1.57
N LEU A 122 -3.98 -7.26 1.60
CA LEU A 122 -4.05 -8.73 1.72
C LEU A 122 -3.22 -9.42 0.63
N ALA A 123 -3.43 -9.04 -0.63
CA ALA A 123 -2.71 -9.63 -1.76
C ALA A 123 -1.19 -9.35 -1.68
N THR A 124 -0.81 -8.19 -1.14
CA THR A 124 0.60 -7.82 -0.92
C THR A 124 1.21 -8.66 0.20
N VAL A 125 0.51 -8.79 1.33
CA VAL A 125 0.97 -9.57 2.51
C VAL A 125 1.20 -11.02 2.14
N LEU A 126 0.19 -11.67 1.52
CA LEU A 126 0.30 -13.09 1.16
C LEU A 126 1.47 -13.34 0.22
N GLY A 127 1.61 -12.54 -0.83
CA GLY A 127 2.74 -12.69 -1.75
C GLY A 127 4.10 -12.37 -1.10
N ALA A 128 4.17 -11.41 -0.18
CA ALA A 128 5.39 -11.14 0.57
C ALA A 128 5.78 -12.32 1.48
N VAL A 129 4.82 -12.93 2.16
CA VAL A 129 5.03 -14.15 2.96
C VAL A 129 5.51 -15.30 2.08
N ASP A 130 4.87 -15.52 0.93
CA ASP A 130 5.25 -16.59 -0.02
C ASP A 130 6.67 -16.39 -0.57
N TRP A 131 7.11 -15.15 -0.77
CA TRP A 131 8.48 -14.81 -1.16
C TRP A 131 9.49 -14.87 0.00
N GLY A 132 9.05 -15.11 1.25
CA GLY A 132 9.88 -15.24 2.43
C GLY A 132 10.33 -13.92 3.05
N TYR A 133 9.66 -12.81 2.75
CA TYR A 133 9.93 -11.54 3.42
C TYR A 133 9.45 -11.54 4.87
N ARG A 134 10.18 -10.88 5.75
CA ARG A 134 9.64 -10.39 7.01
C ARG A 134 8.62 -9.31 6.70
N VAL A 135 7.40 -9.44 7.19
CA VAL A 135 6.32 -8.49 6.92
C VAL A 135 5.96 -7.72 8.19
N ILE A 136 5.98 -6.40 8.11
CA ILE A 136 5.56 -5.50 9.19
C ILE A 136 4.33 -4.73 8.71
N LEU A 137 3.19 -4.90 9.39
CA LEU A 137 1.97 -4.15 9.16
C LEU A 137 1.87 -2.99 10.17
N VAL A 138 1.71 -1.78 9.66
CA VAL A 138 1.55 -0.59 10.52
C VAL A 138 0.05 -0.37 10.75
N THR A 139 -0.46 -0.85 11.87
CA THR A 139 -1.90 -1.02 12.13
C THR A 139 -2.70 0.29 12.11
N ASP A 140 -2.12 1.36 12.59
CA ASP A 140 -2.70 2.71 12.61
C ASP A 140 -2.43 3.52 11.33
N ALA A 141 -1.84 2.86 10.32
CA ALA A 141 -1.58 3.39 8.97
C ALA A 141 -2.27 2.54 7.88
N LEU A 142 -3.26 1.72 8.25
CA LEU A 142 -4.07 0.89 7.35
C LEU A 142 -5.53 1.32 7.37
N CYS A 143 -6.20 1.23 6.24
CA CYS A 143 -7.64 1.45 6.12
C CYS A 143 -8.24 0.66 4.97
N SER A 144 -9.57 0.58 4.94
CA SER A 144 -10.33 -0.03 3.87
C SER A 144 -11.59 0.79 3.55
N SER A 145 -12.34 0.37 2.54
CA SER A 145 -13.65 0.93 2.20
C SER A 145 -14.76 0.42 3.12
N ALA A 146 -14.54 -0.69 3.86
CA ALA A 146 -15.51 -1.27 4.78
C ALA A 146 -14.82 -1.67 6.10
N ASP A 147 -15.40 -1.27 7.23
CA ASP A 147 -14.84 -1.51 8.57
C ASP A 147 -14.88 -2.99 8.94
N GLU A 148 -15.98 -3.68 8.65
CA GLU A 148 -16.16 -5.09 9.00
C GLU A 148 -15.09 -6.00 8.39
N THR A 149 -14.78 -5.79 7.12
CA THR A 149 -13.74 -6.58 6.43
C THR A 149 -12.33 -6.15 6.84
N HIS A 150 -12.12 -4.86 7.15
CA HIS A 150 -10.88 -4.37 7.75
C HIS A 150 -10.61 -5.08 9.08
N ASP A 151 -11.57 -5.07 10.02
CA ASP A 151 -11.42 -5.66 11.35
C ASP A 151 -11.20 -7.18 11.27
N SER A 152 -11.93 -7.85 10.37
CA SER A 152 -11.76 -9.28 10.10
C SER A 152 -10.34 -9.60 9.61
N MET A 153 -9.80 -8.81 8.71
CA MET A 153 -8.44 -8.99 8.19
C MET A 153 -7.38 -8.69 9.25
N MET A 154 -7.56 -7.64 10.05
CA MET A 154 -6.64 -7.34 11.15
C MET A 154 -6.58 -8.49 12.16
N ASN A 155 -7.73 -9.12 12.48
CA ASN A 155 -7.78 -10.31 13.33
C ASN A 155 -7.01 -11.49 12.70
N ILE A 156 -7.15 -11.71 11.39
CA ILE A 156 -6.42 -12.77 10.68
C ILE A 156 -4.91 -12.51 10.70
N TYR A 157 -4.45 -11.30 10.40
CA TYR A 157 -3.03 -10.95 10.41
C TYR A 157 -2.41 -11.19 11.78
N MET A 158 -3.04 -10.73 12.85
CA MET A 158 -2.53 -10.87 14.22
C MET A 158 -2.52 -12.31 14.72
N ASN A 159 -3.54 -13.11 14.39
CA ASN A 159 -3.73 -14.42 14.99
C ASN A 159 -3.31 -15.59 14.08
N ARG A 160 -3.43 -15.44 12.75
CA ARG A 160 -3.12 -16.54 11.82
C ARG A 160 -1.70 -16.47 11.28
N PHE A 161 -1.18 -15.27 11.04
CA PHE A 161 0.13 -15.06 10.41
C PHE A 161 1.21 -14.57 11.40
N GLY A 162 0.99 -14.67 12.70
CA GLY A 162 1.86 -14.12 13.74
C GLY A 162 3.30 -14.65 13.78
N GLN A 163 3.67 -15.62 12.93
CA GLN A 163 5.07 -16.06 12.75
C GLN A 163 5.78 -15.34 11.60
N GLN A 164 5.04 -14.76 10.66
CA GLN A 164 5.57 -14.13 9.43
C GLN A 164 5.21 -12.66 9.33
N VAL A 165 4.14 -12.23 10.06
CA VAL A 165 3.60 -10.88 10.03
C VAL A 165 3.64 -10.28 11.43
N GLU A 166 4.32 -9.16 11.56
CA GLU A 166 4.35 -8.37 12.78
C GLU A 166 3.40 -7.18 12.65
N CYS A 167 2.55 -6.97 13.64
CA CYS A 167 1.63 -5.84 13.71
C CYS A 167 2.15 -4.82 14.72
N VAL A 168 2.45 -3.59 14.26
CA VAL A 168 3.00 -2.52 15.09
C VAL A 168 2.26 -1.20 14.83
N THR A 169 2.39 -0.23 15.74
CA THR A 169 1.95 1.14 15.49
C THR A 169 3.04 1.95 14.78
N THR A 170 2.65 3.07 14.18
CA THR A 170 3.59 4.05 13.60
C THR A 170 4.64 4.49 14.60
N GLU A 171 4.24 4.77 15.84
CA GLU A 171 5.14 5.18 16.93
C GLU A 171 6.18 4.10 17.22
N THR A 172 5.76 2.85 17.38
CA THR A 172 6.65 1.71 17.62
C THR A 172 7.62 1.50 16.48
N LEU A 173 7.13 1.55 15.23
CA LEU A 173 7.98 1.42 14.04
C LEU A 173 9.07 2.50 14.02
N LEU A 174 8.67 3.77 14.08
CA LEU A 174 9.59 4.90 13.97
C LEU A 174 10.53 5.02 15.18
N GLY A 175 10.14 4.49 16.34
CA GLY A 175 11.00 4.38 17.49
C GLY A 175 12.15 3.39 17.29
N SER A 176 11.90 2.28 16.62
CA SER A 176 12.88 1.22 16.32
C SER A 176 13.63 1.44 14.99
N TRP A 177 13.03 2.18 14.06
CA TRP A 177 13.60 2.47 12.74
C TRP A 177 13.50 3.98 12.42
N PRO A 178 14.31 4.81 13.10
CA PRO A 178 14.27 6.26 12.94
C PRO A 178 14.77 6.69 11.56
N GLY A 179 14.20 7.76 11.02
CA GLY A 179 14.61 8.34 9.74
C GLY A 179 16.07 8.80 9.71
N SER A 180 16.65 8.83 8.53
CA SER A 180 18.08 9.12 8.28
C SER A 180 18.57 10.44 8.90
N SER A 181 17.71 11.43 9.08
CA SER A 181 18.05 12.70 9.73
C SER A 181 18.26 12.58 11.26
N ARG A 182 17.60 11.64 11.94
CA ARG A 182 17.81 11.37 13.37
C ARG A 182 19.05 10.52 13.64
N ALA A 183 19.39 9.60 12.76
CA ALA A 183 20.58 8.78 12.89
C ALA A 183 21.87 9.61 12.91
N ARG A 184 21.93 10.73 12.16
CA ARG A 184 23.09 11.63 12.13
C ARG A 184 23.30 12.40 13.44
N LEU A 185 22.24 12.68 14.20
CA LEU A 185 22.35 13.41 15.48
C LEU A 185 22.77 12.53 16.65
N VAL A 186 22.51 11.23 16.61
CA VAL A 186 22.92 10.28 17.66
C VAL A 186 24.37 9.82 17.46
N SER A 187 24.89 9.80 16.23
CA SER A 187 26.27 9.43 15.89
C SER A 187 27.31 10.54 16.21
N GLN A 188 26.86 11.74 16.60
CA GLN A 188 27.73 12.87 16.93
C GLN A 188 27.78 13.18 18.43
N ARG A 189 27.30 12.30 19.27
CA ARG A 189 27.46 12.31 20.73
C ARG A 189 28.24 11.08 21.19
#